data_eeefcfe432110fd7a4468317e21cf9bf
#
_entry.id   eeefcfe432110fd7a4468317e21cf9bf
#
_cell.length_a   1.000
_cell.length_b   1.000
_cell.length_c   1.000
_cell.angle_alpha   90.00
_cell.angle_beta   90.00
_cell.angle_gamma   90.00
#
_symmetry.space_group_name_H-M   'P 1'
#
loop_
_entity.id
_entity.type
_entity.pdbx_description
1 polymer ?
#
loop_
_entity_poly.entity_id
_entity_poly.type
_entity_poly.pdbx_seq_one_letter_code
_entity_poly.pdbx_strand_id
1 'polypeptide(L)'
;PVCAGIAFAALAALLLGAKACRTVKLDVAERADRPNRRVFLLAAGFSALVYAVCLVAYFPGGFSSDTVYQCRQIQGVMPYTDWHPALHTLMMAALLKLVDHPAFVLAVQGLCYALAVGYTADVLARWRIPKWVILVITAYLSLNPSISNIMLFPWKDCAFAIAVLFLGAQLLDVHFSQGESLSPARCLSLGATLSLCAILRHNGVAMALAAGAWLLIALPQRWKRILPALLIAVLMTLGIRGPLYQAFGIERQRTQLDETFGVPMTILANIYDQAPESLDDEIVEFLEDVAPRSVYVEHNSVGDWNDIKWYAGTIYFNKPYTLLQVYG
;
A
#
# COMPACT_ATOMS: atom_id res chain seq x y z
N PRO A 1 -7.61 3.03 -6.36
CA PRO A 1 -8.44 4.01 -5.64
C PRO A 1 -9.17 3.39 -4.45
N VAL A 2 -9.85 2.25 -4.62
CA VAL A 2 -10.64 1.59 -3.56
C VAL A 2 -9.78 1.23 -2.34
N CYS A 3 -8.59 0.65 -2.52
CA CYS A 3 -7.70 0.30 -1.40
C CYS A 3 -7.16 1.53 -0.66
N ALA A 4 -6.89 2.64 -1.37
CA ALA A 4 -6.49 3.90 -0.75
C ALA A 4 -7.65 4.52 0.05
N GLY A 5 -8.88 4.43 -0.46
CA GLY A 5 -10.09 4.87 0.25
C GLY A 5 -10.35 4.05 1.51
N ILE A 6 -10.16 2.73 1.46
CA ILE A 6 -10.31 1.84 2.62
C ILE A 6 -9.20 2.12 3.65
N ALA A 7 -7.96 2.29 3.23
CA ALA A 7 -6.85 2.65 4.12
C ALA A 7 -7.05 4.04 4.76
N PHE A 8 -7.55 5.02 3.99
CA PHE A 8 -7.87 6.36 4.49
C PHE A 8 -9.08 6.31 5.43
N ALA A 9 -10.14 5.57 5.11
CA ALA A 9 -11.30 5.37 5.97
C ALA A 9 -10.93 4.63 7.26
N ALA A 10 -10.06 3.61 7.19
CA ALA A 10 -9.53 2.91 8.37
C ALA A 10 -8.66 3.84 9.23
N LEU A 11 -7.82 4.68 8.62
CA LEU A 11 -7.02 5.67 9.33
C LEU A 11 -7.89 6.78 9.92
N ALA A 12 -8.90 7.27 9.19
CA ALA A 12 -9.87 8.24 9.69
C ALA A 12 -10.72 7.65 10.83
N ALA A 13 -11.15 6.39 10.73
CA ALA A 13 -11.85 5.67 11.79
C ALA A 13 -10.94 5.44 13.00
N LEU A 14 -9.65 5.17 12.81
CA LEU A 14 -8.64 5.11 13.87
C LEU A 14 -8.43 6.48 14.54
N LEU A 15 -8.38 7.56 13.76
CA LEU A 15 -8.23 8.93 14.28
C LEU A 15 -9.48 9.40 15.03
N LEU A 16 -10.67 9.11 14.51
CA LEU A 16 -11.95 9.42 15.15
C LEU A 16 -12.20 8.51 16.35
N GLY A 17 -11.86 7.22 16.24
CA GLY A 17 -11.92 6.25 17.33
C GLY A 17 -10.93 6.58 18.44
N ALA A 18 -9.73 7.10 18.15
CA ALA A 18 -8.77 7.55 19.16
C ALA A 18 -9.30 8.74 19.98
N LYS A 19 -10.10 9.62 19.37
CA LYS A 19 -10.77 10.72 20.06
C LYS A 19 -11.90 10.23 20.97
N ALA A 20 -12.64 9.20 20.54
CA ALA A 20 -13.68 8.54 21.31
C ALA A 20 -13.07 7.62 22.41
N CYS A 21 -11.96 6.93 22.14
CA CYS A 21 -11.25 6.08 23.11
C CYS A 21 -10.56 6.84 24.24
N ARG A 22 -10.41 8.17 24.17
CA ARG A 22 -10.04 8.98 25.34
C ARG A 22 -11.08 8.90 26.46
N THR A 23 -12.31 8.52 26.16
CA THR A 23 -13.41 8.39 27.12
C THR A 23 -13.66 6.96 27.57
N VAL A 24 -13.21 5.94 26.83
CA VAL A 24 -13.23 4.56 27.27
C VAL A 24 -11.93 4.32 28.04
N LYS A 25 -11.99 4.45 29.35
CA LYS A 25 -11.01 3.82 30.25
C LYS A 25 -11.18 2.32 30.09
N LEU A 26 -10.57 1.73 29.03
CA LEU A 26 -10.17 0.35 29.07
C LEU A 26 -9.22 0.28 30.26
N ASP A 27 -9.61 -0.49 31.25
CA ASP A 27 -8.79 -0.74 32.43
C ASP A 27 -7.47 -1.34 31.93
N VAL A 28 -6.45 -0.48 31.78
CA VAL A 28 -5.12 -0.79 31.19
C VAL A 28 -4.30 -1.66 32.16
N ALA A 29 -4.91 -2.06 33.27
CA ALA A 29 -4.33 -2.94 34.25
C ALA A 29 -4.12 -4.32 33.64
N GLU A 30 -2.90 -4.65 33.31
CA GLU A 30 -2.38 -5.98 33.03
C GLU A 30 -2.23 -6.37 31.53
N ARG A 31 -1.56 -5.51 30.75
CA ARG A 31 -0.91 -6.00 29.53
C ARG A 31 0.04 -7.14 29.88
N ALA A 32 -0.07 -8.25 29.17
CA ALA A 32 0.92 -9.31 29.27
C ALA A 32 2.23 -8.82 28.60
N ASP A 33 3.28 -8.62 29.38
CA ASP A 33 4.58 -8.13 28.88
C ASP A 33 5.25 -9.10 27.90
N ARG A 34 4.93 -10.37 27.99
CA ARG A 34 5.51 -11.41 27.14
C ARG A 34 4.64 -11.68 25.91
N PRO A 35 5.27 -11.85 24.72
CA PRO A 35 4.57 -12.28 23.52
C PRO A 35 3.85 -13.61 23.75
N ASN A 36 2.63 -13.72 23.25
CA ASN A 36 1.90 -14.98 23.27
C ASN A 36 2.28 -15.84 22.05
N ARG A 37 3.44 -16.52 22.16
CA ARG A 37 3.99 -17.34 21.06
C ARG A 37 3.01 -18.36 20.50
N ARG A 38 2.12 -18.94 21.35
CA ARG A 38 1.13 -19.92 20.89
C ARG A 38 0.11 -19.27 19.97
N VAL A 39 -0.45 -18.12 20.35
CA VAL A 39 -1.43 -17.39 19.52
C VAL A 39 -0.77 -16.94 18.23
N PHE A 40 0.44 -16.38 18.30
CA PHE A 40 1.21 -16.00 17.11
C PHE A 40 1.37 -17.20 16.15
N LEU A 41 1.90 -18.34 16.62
CA LEU A 41 2.18 -19.48 15.77
C LEU A 41 0.91 -20.14 15.21
N LEU A 42 -0.17 -20.20 15.98
CA LEU A 42 -1.45 -20.73 15.51
C LEU A 42 -2.06 -19.85 14.42
N ALA A 43 -2.09 -18.53 14.62
CA ALA A 43 -2.64 -17.60 13.64
C ALA A 43 -1.77 -17.54 12.38
N ALA A 44 -0.46 -17.42 12.52
CA ALA A 44 0.47 -17.43 11.40
C ALA A 44 0.43 -18.76 10.64
N GLY A 45 0.46 -19.89 11.36
CA GLY A 45 0.42 -21.22 10.75
C GLY A 45 -0.89 -21.50 10.01
N PHE A 46 -2.03 -21.08 10.59
CA PHE A 46 -3.32 -21.18 9.92
C PHE A 46 -3.36 -20.35 8.63
N SER A 47 -2.94 -19.08 8.69
CA SER A 47 -2.87 -18.21 7.52
C SER A 47 -1.92 -18.75 6.45
N ALA A 48 -0.74 -19.24 6.87
CA ALA A 48 0.23 -19.85 5.95
C ALA A 48 -0.32 -21.08 5.26
N LEU A 49 -1.02 -21.95 6.01
CA LEU A 49 -1.65 -23.16 5.47
C LEU A 49 -2.72 -22.81 4.42
N VAL A 50 -3.64 -21.90 4.76
CA VAL A 50 -4.70 -21.50 3.85
C VAL A 50 -4.09 -20.90 2.57
N TYR A 51 -3.11 -20.01 2.73
CA TYR A 51 -2.43 -19.40 1.59
C TYR A 51 -1.68 -20.45 0.75
N ALA A 52 -0.99 -21.39 1.37
CA ALA A 52 -0.30 -22.45 0.66
C ALA A 52 -1.27 -23.31 -0.17
N VAL A 53 -2.44 -23.65 0.38
CA VAL A 53 -3.49 -24.36 -0.37
C VAL A 53 -3.96 -23.55 -1.57
N CYS A 54 -4.21 -22.24 -1.38
CA CYS A 54 -4.59 -21.36 -2.48
C CYS A 54 -3.48 -21.25 -3.55
N LEU A 55 -2.21 -21.15 -3.14
CA LEU A 55 -1.08 -21.06 -4.07
C LEU A 55 -0.89 -22.37 -4.85
N VAL A 56 -1.08 -23.53 -4.22
CA VAL A 56 -1.02 -24.83 -4.90
C VAL A 56 -2.18 -24.95 -5.90
N ALA A 57 -3.38 -24.55 -5.50
CA ALA A 57 -4.56 -24.59 -6.38
C ALA A 57 -4.45 -23.66 -7.59
N TYR A 58 -3.73 -22.55 -7.45
CA TYR A 58 -3.57 -21.51 -8.46
C TYR A 58 -2.13 -21.41 -9.01
N PHE A 59 -1.39 -22.50 -8.86
CA PHE A 59 0.02 -22.54 -9.26
C PHE A 59 0.22 -22.20 -10.75
N PRO A 60 1.22 -21.39 -11.11
CA PRO A 60 2.26 -20.74 -10.28
C PRO A 60 1.87 -19.38 -9.70
N GLY A 61 0.62 -18.98 -9.74
CA GLY A 61 0.08 -17.67 -9.39
C GLY A 61 -0.36 -16.86 -10.60
N GLY A 62 -0.91 -15.67 -10.34
CA GLY A 62 -1.38 -14.74 -11.36
C GLY A 62 -0.36 -13.66 -11.70
N PHE A 63 -0.50 -13.05 -12.88
CA PHE A 63 0.27 -11.89 -13.31
C PHE A 63 -0.68 -10.75 -13.67
N SER A 64 -0.48 -9.58 -13.08
CA SER A 64 -1.12 -8.34 -13.51
C SER A 64 -0.28 -7.64 -14.57
N SER A 65 -0.85 -6.66 -15.27
CA SER A 65 -0.10 -5.77 -16.16
C SER A 65 1.10 -5.13 -15.47
N ASP A 66 0.91 -4.68 -14.23
CA ASP A 66 1.96 -4.10 -13.38
C ASP A 66 3.10 -5.10 -13.12
N THR A 67 2.73 -6.36 -12.82
CA THR A 67 3.70 -7.43 -12.59
C THR A 67 4.51 -7.72 -13.85
N VAL A 68 3.85 -7.79 -15.01
CA VAL A 68 4.53 -8.01 -16.30
C VAL A 68 5.49 -6.86 -16.60
N TYR A 69 5.08 -5.61 -16.34
CA TYR A 69 5.94 -4.44 -16.51
C TYR A 69 7.20 -4.55 -15.63
N GLN A 70 7.03 -4.87 -14.34
CA GLN A 70 8.17 -5.06 -13.43
C GLN A 70 9.07 -6.24 -13.84
N CYS A 71 8.50 -7.33 -14.33
CA CYS A 71 9.28 -8.45 -14.85
C CYS A 71 10.13 -8.06 -16.07
N ARG A 72 9.62 -7.24 -16.98
CA ARG A 72 10.40 -6.71 -18.13
C ARG A 72 11.58 -5.86 -17.68
N GLN A 73 11.42 -5.09 -16.59
CA GLN A 73 12.54 -4.35 -15.99
C GLN A 73 13.59 -5.30 -15.39
N ILE A 74 13.15 -6.33 -14.67
CA ILE A 74 14.04 -7.34 -14.07
C ILE A 74 14.83 -8.10 -15.14
N GLN A 75 14.20 -8.38 -16.28
CA GLN A 75 14.82 -9.06 -17.42
C GLN A 75 15.74 -8.14 -18.26
N GLY A 76 15.82 -6.84 -17.94
CA GLY A 76 16.62 -5.87 -18.70
C GLY A 76 16.03 -5.49 -20.06
N VAL A 77 14.77 -5.85 -20.34
CA VAL A 77 14.05 -5.45 -21.57
C VAL A 77 13.67 -3.96 -21.50
N MET A 78 13.48 -3.44 -20.29
CA MET A 78 13.16 -2.05 -20.03
C MET A 78 14.07 -1.50 -18.93
N PRO A 79 14.38 -0.19 -18.91
CA PRO A 79 15.11 0.41 -17.80
C PRO A 79 14.32 0.34 -16.51
N TYR A 80 15.02 0.31 -15.38
CA TYR A 80 14.36 0.46 -14.07
C TYR A 80 13.80 1.87 -13.92
N THR A 81 12.52 1.97 -13.64
CA THR A 81 11.83 3.25 -13.37
C THR A 81 11.08 3.18 -12.06
N ASP A 82 10.77 4.33 -11.47
CA ASP A 82 9.92 4.44 -10.27
C ASP A 82 8.44 4.67 -10.62
N TRP A 83 7.98 4.25 -11.80
CA TRP A 83 6.54 4.26 -12.16
C TRP A 83 5.75 3.37 -11.21
N HIS A 84 6.13 2.10 -11.13
CA HIS A 84 5.78 1.26 -10.00
C HIS A 84 6.89 1.41 -8.96
N PRO A 85 6.56 1.46 -7.65
CA PRO A 85 7.57 1.62 -6.60
C PRO A 85 8.76 0.68 -6.82
N ALA A 86 9.90 1.25 -7.17
CA ALA A 86 11.07 0.50 -7.61
C ALA A 86 11.60 -0.45 -6.53
N LEU A 87 11.38 -0.13 -5.24
CA LEU A 87 11.74 -1.05 -4.16
C LEU A 87 11.06 -2.41 -4.32
N HIS A 88 9.77 -2.45 -4.71
CA HIS A 88 9.06 -3.72 -4.93
C HIS A 88 9.69 -4.50 -6.11
N THR A 89 10.02 -3.82 -7.20
CA THR A 89 10.72 -4.45 -8.34
C THR A 89 12.08 -5.02 -7.92
N LEU A 90 12.86 -4.28 -7.12
CA LEU A 90 14.14 -4.77 -6.60
C LEU A 90 13.98 -5.95 -5.64
N MET A 91 12.94 -5.97 -4.81
CA MET A 91 12.62 -7.11 -3.95
C MET A 91 12.28 -8.35 -4.78
N MET A 92 11.44 -8.21 -5.81
CA MET A 92 11.14 -9.30 -6.75
C MET A 92 12.42 -9.79 -7.45
N ALA A 93 13.25 -8.87 -7.95
CA ALA A 93 14.52 -9.21 -8.60
C ALA A 93 15.46 -10.00 -7.68
N ALA A 94 15.55 -9.60 -6.40
CA ALA A 94 16.36 -10.30 -5.42
C ALA A 94 15.83 -11.72 -5.15
N LEU A 95 14.51 -11.90 -5.05
CA LEU A 95 13.90 -13.20 -4.84
C LEU A 95 14.06 -14.11 -6.07
N LEU A 96 13.85 -13.58 -7.28
CA LEU A 96 14.02 -14.34 -8.52
C LEU A 96 15.47 -14.74 -8.77
N LYS A 97 16.45 -13.99 -8.27
CA LYS A 97 17.86 -14.40 -8.28
C LYS A 97 18.14 -15.60 -7.36
N LEU A 98 17.37 -15.79 -6.30
CA LEU A 98 17.51 -16.94 -5.40
C LEU A 98 16.84 -18.18 -5.99
N VAL A 99 15.60 -18.02 -6.46
CA VAL A 99 14.83 -19.06 -7.14
C VAL A 99 14.11 -18.43 -8.32
N ASP A 100 14.53 -18.80 -9.52
CA ASP A 100 13.98 -18.26 -10.78
C ASP A 100 12.60 -18.87 -11.07
N HIS A 101 11.66 -18.55 -10.18
CA HIS A 101 10.29 -19.02 -10.32
C HIS A 101 9.31 -18.08 -9.61
N PRO A 102 8.22 -17.63 -10.25
CA PRO A 102 7.28 -16.64 -9.69
C PRO A 102 6.58 -17.15 -8.42
N ALA A 103 6.29 -18.44 -8.32
CA ALA A 103 5.69 -19.00 -7.11
C ALA A 103 6.56 -18.82 -5.86
N PHE A 104 7.89 -18.68 -6.00
CA PHE A 104 8.76 -18.38 -4.88
C PHE A 104 8.53 -16.96 -4.34
N VAL A 105 8.35 -15.98 -5.23
CA VAL A 105 8.00 -14.61 -4.83
C VAL A 105 6.69 -14.62 -4.06
N LEU A 106 5.70 -15.36 -4.56
CA LEU A 106 4.39 -15.49 -3.91
C LEU A 106 4.48 -16.24 -2.58
N ALA A 107 5.28 -17.30 -2.49
CA ALA A 107 5.49 -18.01 -1.24
C ALA A 107 6.08 -17.09 -0.15
N VAL A 108 7.05 -16.24 -0.49
CA VAL A 108 7.62 -15.26 0.43
C VAL A 108 6.58 -14.19 0.79
N GLN A 109 5.82 -13.69 -0.18
CA GLN A 109 4.73 -12.74 0.07
C GLN A 109 3.69 -13.32 1.04
N GLY A 110 3.25 -14.56 0.80
CA GLY A 110 2.30 -15.26 1.67
C GLY A 110 2.85 -15.52 3.07
N LEU A 111 4.14 -15.83 3.18
CA LEU A 111 4.81 -15.97 4.48
C LEU A 111 4.83 -14.63 5.24
N CYS A 112 5.19 -13.53 4.57
CA CYS A 112 5.14 -12.20 5.17
C CYS A 112 3.73 -11.84 5.64
N TYR A 113 2.71 -12.16 4.83
CA TYR A 113 1.31 -11.97 5.21
C TYR A 113 0.94 -12.78 6.45
N ALA A 114 1.25 -14.08 6.47
CA ALA A 114 0.97 -14.95 7.60
C ALA A 114 1.65 -14.47 8.89
N LEU A 115 2.89 -14.00 8.80
CA LEU A 115 3.61 -13.41 9.94
C LEU A 115 2.95 -12.12 10.43
N ALA A 116 2.44 -11.26 9.53
CA ALA A 116 1.72 -10.05 9.90
C ALA A 116 0.39 -10.38 10.61
N VAL A 117 -0.36 -11.39 10.13
CA VAL A 117 -1.58 -11.88 10.79
C VAL A 117 -1.24 -12.46 12.17
N GLY A 118 -0.20 -13.28 12.27
CA GLY A 118 0.27 -13.84 13.54
C GLY A 118 0.65 -12.76 14.55
N TYR A 119 1.38 -11.73 14.09
CA TYR A 119 1.76 -10.59 14.93
C TYR A 119 0.53 -9.81 15.41
N THR A 120 -0.44 -9.57 14.52
CA THR A 120 -1.70 -8.91 14.89
C THR A 120 -2.43 -9.71 15.97
N ALA A 121 -2.54 -11.02 15.80
CA ALA A 121 -3.17 -11.90 16.79
C ALA A 121 -2.42 -11.89 18.14
N ASP A 122 -1.08 -11.89 18.13
CA ASP A 122 -0.27 -11.76 19.35
C ASP A 122 -0.51 -10.43 20.06
N VAL A 123 -0.54 -9.31 19.31
CA VAL A 123 -0.85 -7.97 19.89
C VAL A 123 -2.22 -7.99 20.55
N LEU A 124 -3.25 -8.48 19.87
CA LEU A 124 -4.60 -8.55 20.42
C LEU A 124 -4.66 -9.45 21.68
N ALA A 125 -3.93 -10.57 21.68
CA ALA A 125 -3.86 -11.47 22.82
C ALA A 125 -3.15 -10.85 24.03
N ARG A 126 -2.10 -10.06 23.81
CA ARG A 126 -1.41 -9.32 24.88
C ARG A 126 -2.33 -8.27 25.53
N TRP A 127 -3.25 -7.71 24.76
CA TRP A 127 -4.28 -6.77 25.23
C TRP A 127 -5.54 -7.46 25.76
N ARG A 128 -5.46 -8.78 26.04
CA ARG A 128 -6.56 -9.57 26.59
C ARG A 128 -7.87 -9.52 25.81
N ILE A 129 -7.77 -9.24 24.50
CA ILE A 129 -8.93 -9.34 23.62
C ILE A 129 -9.47 -10.78 23.68
N PRO A 130 -10.78 -10.97 23.77
CA PRO A 130 -11.38 -12.30 23.86
C PRO A 130 -10.91 -13.21 22.73
N LYS A 131 -10.59 -14.45 23.05
CA LYS A 131 -10.04 -15.42 22.08
C LYS A 131 -10.91 -15.61 20.85
N TRP A 132 -12.24 -15.57 21.04
CA TRP A 132 -13.16 -15.70 19.92
C TRP A 132 -13.06 -14.51 18.93
N VAL A 133 -12.81 -13.28 19.41
CA VAL A 133 -12.59 -12.11 18.55
C VAL A 133 -11.31 -12.29 17.73
N ILE A 134 -10.22 -12.75 18.38
CA ILE A 134 -8.95 -13.03 17.71
C ILE A 134 -9.15 -14.10 16.65
N LEU A 135 -9.90 -15.16 16.98
CA LEU A 135 -10.23 -16.24 16.05
C LEU A 135 -11.01 -15.70 14.83
N VAL A 136 -12.06 -14.90 15.07
CA VAL A 136 -12.87 -14.30 13.99
C VAL A 136 -12.01 -13.41 13.09
N ILE A 137 -11.17 -12.54 13.67
CA ILE A 137 -10.27 -11.65 12.89
C ILE A 137 -9.27 -12.51 12.08
N THR A 138 -8.65 -13.51 12.70
CA THR A 138 -7.70 -14.39 12.02
C THR A 138 -8.39 -15.16 10.89
N ALA A 139 -9.58 -15.72 11.16
CA ALA A 139 -10.35 -16.46 10.15
C ALA A 139 -10.76 -15.52 8.99
N TYR A 140 -11.23 -14.33 9.28
CA TYR A 140 -11.59 -13.34 8.27
C TYR A 140 -10.39 -12.99 7.38
N LEU A 141 -9.25 -12.64 7.96
CA LEU A 141 -8.04 -12.30 7.23
C LEU A 141 -7.54 -13.47 6.38
N SER A 142 -7.66 -14.72 6.88
CA SER A 142 -7.10 -15.89 6.20
C SER A 142 -8.05 -16.52 5.18
N LEU A 143 -9.36 -16.50 5.43
CA LEU A 143 -10.35 -17.22 4.61
C LEU A 143 -11.11 -16.30 3.64
N ASN A 144 -10.92 -14.99 3.69
CA ASN A 144 -11.60 -14.07 2.78
C ASN A 144 -11.12 -14.30 1.34
N PRO A 145 -12.02 -14.71 0.40
CA PRO A 145 -11.62 -15.05 -0.97
C PRO A 145 -11.00 -13.87 -1.72
N SER A 146 -11.45 -12.64 -1.45
CA SER A 146 -10.90 -11.44 -2.09
C SER A 146 -9.45 -11.20 -1.68
N ILE A 147 -9.13 -11.39 -0.40
CA ILE A 147 -7.76 -11.26 0.10
C ILE A 147 -6.90 -12.36 -0.50
N SER A 148 -7.36 -13.63 -0.44
CA SER A 148 -6.61 -14.76 -0.96
C SER A 148 -6.34 -14.63 -2.46
N ASN A 149 -7.35 -14.19 -3.24
CA ASN A 149 -7.18 -14.01 -4.68
C ASN A 149 -6.14 -12.93 -5.01
N ILE A 150 -6.24 -11.74 -4.41
CA ILE A 150 -5.29 -10.65 -4.65
C ILE A 150 -3.85 -11.03 -4.22
N MET A 151 -3.73 -11.76 -3.11
CA MET A 151 -2.44 -12.20 -2.60
C MET A 151 -1.73 -13.23 -3.49
N LEU A 152 -2.43 -13.83 -4.48
CA LEU A 152 -1.84 -14.74 -5.48
C LEU A 152 -1.20 -14.01 -6.68
N PHE A 153 -1.10 -12.70 -6.61
CA PHE A 153 -0.37 -11.87 -7.57
C PHE A 153 0.85 -11.24 -6.87
N PRO A 154 2.06 -11.29 -7.47
CA PRO A 154 3.22 -10.57 -6.94
C PRO A 154 3.04 -9.07 -7.22
N TRP A 155 2.22 -8.43 -6.42
CA TRP A 155 1.75 -7.07 -6.64
C TRP A 155 2.23 -6.14 -5.53
N LYS A 156 2.72 -4.96 -5.92
CA LYS A 156 3.16 -3.92 -4.97
C LYS A 156 2.12 -3.58 -3.90
N ASP A 157 0.83 -3.65 -4.28
CA ASP A 157 -0.27 -3.34 -3.39
C ASP A 157 -0.47 -4.40 -2.30
N CYS A 158 -0.11 -5.66 -2.58
CA CYS A 158 -0.09 -6.72 -1.57
C CYS A 158 1.02 -6.49 -0.56
N ALA A 159 2.22 -6.18 -1.02
CA ALA A 159 3.34 -5.84 -0.13
C ALA A 159 3.03 -4.62 0.75
N PHE A 160 2.40 -3.60 0.17
CA PHE A 160 1.92 -2.42 0.90
C PHE A 160 0.86 -2.78 1.94
N ALA A 161 -0.16 -3.60 1.58
CA ALA A 161 -1.22 -4.02 2.50
C ALA A 161 -0.67 -4.83 3.68
N ILE A 162 0.32 -5.70 3.46
CA ILE A 162 1.03 -6.42 4.51
C ILE A 162 1.73 -5.45 5.47
N ALA A 163 2.45 -4.45 4.93
CA ALA A 163 3.11 -3.43 5.73
C ALA A 163 2.11 -2.60 6.54
N VAL A 164 0.94 -2.25 5.96
CA VAL A 164 -0.15 -1.54 6.66
C VAL A 164 -0.76 -2.36 7.78
N LEU A 165 -1.01 -3.65 7.55
CA LEU A 165 -1.52 -4.55 8.59
C LEU A 165 -0.55 -4.64 9.78
N PHE A 166 0.74 -4.79 9.48
CA PHE A 166 1.78 -4.85 10.50
C PHE A 166 1.93 -3.51 11.23
N LEU A 167 1.88 -2.38 10.50
CA LEU A 167 1.90 -1.04 11.08
C LEU A 167 0.71 -0.82 12.02
N GLY A 168 -0.50 -1.19 11.60
CA GLY A 168 -1.71 -1.06 12.42
C GLY A 168 -1.59 -1.79 13.75
N ALA A 169 -1.08 -3.03 13.73
CA ALA A 169 -0.84 -3.78 14.95
C ALA A 169 0.25 -3.13 15.84
N GLN A 170 1.32 -2.59 15.26
CA GLN A 170 2.35 -1.86 16.00
C GLN A 170 1.79 -0.57 16.64
N LEU A 171 0.99 0.20 15.89
CA LEU A 171 0.37 1.42 16.40
C LEU A 171 -0.57 1.13 17.57
N LEU A 172 -1.37 0.07 17.48
CA LEU A 172 -2.22 -0.40 18.58
C LEU A 172 -1.38 -0.73 19.82
N ASP A 173 -0.29 -1.50 19.67
CA ASP A 173 0.56 -1.87 20.80
C ASP A 173 1.24 -0.66 21.45
N VAL A 174 1.72 0.29 20.63
CA VAL A 174 2.34 1.53 21.12
C VAL A 174 1.32 2.42 21.81
N HIS A 175 0.12 2.57 21.24
CA HIS A 175 -0.92 3.43 21.81
C HIS A 175 -1.40 2.89 23.16
N PHE A 176 -1.80 1.63 23.22
CA PHE A 176 -2.32 1.04 24.46
C PHE A 176 -1.24 0.92 25.54
N SER A 177 0.03 0.68 25.17
CA SER A 177 1.13 0.70 26.14
C SER A 177 1.56 2.10 26.56
N GLN A 178 0.86 3.14 26.07
CA GLN A 178 1.27 4.53 26.31
C GLN A 178 2.74 4.79 25.96
N GLY A 179 3.22 4.11 24.90
CA GLY A 179 4.62 4.21 24.43
C GLY A 179 5.64 3.42 25.26
N GLU A 180 5.24 2.72 26.32
CA GLU A 180 6.16 1.89 27.13
C GLU A 180 6.69 0.68 26.35
N SER A 181 5.96 0.23 25.32
CA SER A 181 6.41 -0.87 24.47
C SER A 181 7.58 -0.52 23.55
N LEU A 182 7.91 0.76 23.36
CA LEU A 182 8.96 1.21 22.47
C LEU A 182 10.37 0.94 23.04
N SER A 183 10.88 -0.26 22.78
CA SER A 183 12.30 -0.60 22.92
C SER A 183 13.08 -0.19 21.67
N PRO A 184 14.43 -0.14 21.68
CA PRO A 184 15.24 0.15 20.49
C PRO A 184 14.90 -0.75 19.28
N ALA A 185 14.71 -2.06 19.50
CA ALA A 185 14.31 -3.00 18.46
C ALA A 185 12.92 -2.68 17.91
N ARG A 186 11.97 -2.27 18.75
CA ARG A 186 10.63 -1.87 18.30
C ARG A 186 10.63 -0.52 17.60
N CYS A 187 11.47 0.41 18.00
CA CYS A 187 11.67 1.66 17.25
C CYS A 187 12.23 1.38 15.85
N LEU A 188 13.19 0.47 15.73
CA LEU A 188 13.71 0.04 14.43
C LEU A 188 12.60 -0.62 13.59
N SER A 189 11.85 -1.53 14.17
CA SER A 189 10.73 -2.21 13.47
C SER A 189 9.66 -1.21 13.03
N LEU A 190 9.22 -0.31 13.89
CA LEU A 190 8.22 0.71 13.57
C LEU A 190 8.71 1.68 12.49
N GLY A 191 9.95 2.15 12.62
CA GLY A 191 10.57 3.03 11.63
C GLY A 191 10.73 2.36 10.27
N ALA A 192 11.18 1.10 10.25
CA ALA A 192 11.26 0.31 9.02
C ALA A 192 9.88 0.10 8.37
N THR A 193 8.85 -0.21 9.17
CA THR A 193 7.49 -0.39 8.66
C THR A 193 6.91 0.90 8.10
N LEU A 194 7.10 2.04 8.78
CA LEU A 194 6.71 3.37 8.27
C LEU A 194 7.42 3.68 6.95
N SER A 195 8.72 3.39 6.86
CA SER A 195 9.49 3.56 5.62
C SER A 195 8.96 2.66 4.49
N LEU A 196 8.70 1.38 4.77
CA LEU A 196 8.10 0.46 3.78
C LEU A 196 6.75 0.98 3.29
N CYS A 197 5.88 1.44 4.18
CA CYS A 197 4.61 2.06 3.79
C CYS A 197 4.84 3.28 2.88
N ALA A 198 5.82 4.14 3.19
CA ALA A 198 6.12 5.33 2.40
C ALA A 198 6.72 5.02 1.02
N ILE A 199 7.40 3.87 0.85
CA ILE A 199 8.13 3.55 -0.39
C ILE A 199 7.34 2.59 -1.28
N LEU A 200 6.58 1.65 -0.72
CA LEU A 200 5.83 0.66 -1.49
C LEU A 200 4.62 1.23 -2.25
N ARG A 201 4.20 2.44 -1.92
CA ARG A 201 3.24 3.24 -2.71
C ARG A 201 3.60 4.71 -2.68
N HIS A 202 3.37 5.43 -3.78
CA HIS A 202 3.69 6.86 -3.85
C HIS A 202 2.86 7.70 -2.86
N ASN A 203 1.57 7.38 -2.73
CA ASN A 203 0.68 8.01 -1.74
C ASN A 203 0.83 7.43 -0.32
N GLY A 204 1.62 6.39 -0.14
CA GLY A 204 1.96 5.81 1.17
C GLY A 204 2.75 6.76 2.07
N VAL A 205 3.44 7.75 1.48
CA VAL A 205 4.11 8.84 2.23
C VAL A 205 3.11 9.58 3.10
N ALA A 206 1.95 9.95 2.56
CA ALA A 206 0.91 10.66 3.31
C ALA A 206 0.41 9.82 4.50
N MET A 207 0.24 8.51 4.30
CA MET A 207 -0.16 7.59 5.37
C MET A 207 0.92 7.47 6.45
N ALA A 208 2.20 7.34 6.07
CA ALA A 208 3.30 7.26 7.02
C ALA A 208 3.45 8.54 7.84
N LEU A 209 3.28 9.71 7.21
CA LEU A 209 3.27 11.02 7.88
C LEU A 209 2.07 11.14 8.83
N ALA A 210 0.88 10.72 8.39
CA ALA A 210 -0.31 10.74 9.23
C ALA A 210 -0.18 9.82 10.46
N ALA A 211 0.40 8.62 10.28
CA ALA A 211 0.67 7.71 11.39
C ALA A 211 1.71 8.28 12.37
N GLY A 212 2.78 8.90 11.86
CA GLY A 212 3.78 9.58 12.69
C GLY A 212 3.20 10.77 13.46
N ALA A 213 2.44 11.63 12.80
CA ALA A 213 1.76 12.75 13.43
C ALA A 213 0.76 12.28 14.49
N TRP A 214 -0.02 11.23 14.18
CA TRP A 214 -0.95 10.63 15.13
C TRP A 214 -0.24 10.14 16.41
N LEU A 215 0.91 9.47 16.29
CA LEU A 215 1.69 9.02 17.44
C LEU A 215 2.11 10.20 18.33
N LEU A 216 2.58 11.29 17.73
CA LEU A 216 3.02 12.49 18.47
C LEU A 216 1.84 13.21 19.14
N ILE A 217 0.67 13.26 18.49
CA ILE A 217 -0.55 13.88 19.01
C ILE A 217 -1.19 13.00 20.10
N ALA A 218 -1.22 11.69 19.90
CA ALA A 218 -1.83 10.76 20.86
C ALA A 218 -0.97 10.56 22.11
N LEU A 219 0.36 10.66 21.98
CA LEU A 219 1.32 10.40 23.06
C LEU A 219 2.34 11.54 23.20
N PRO A 220 1.90 12.78 23.44
CA PRO A 220 2.78 13.96 23.40
C PRO A 220 3.88 13.90 24.46
N GLN A 221 3.64 13.25 25.61
CA GLN A 221 4.65 13.12 26.67
C GLN A 221 5.74 12.08 26.36
N ARG A 222 5.55 11.28 25.31
CA ARG A 222 6.46 10.18 24.89
C ARG A 222 7.23 10.50 23.61
N TRP A 223 7.23 11.74 23.14
CA TRP A 223 7.86 12.14 21.90
C TRP A 223 9.33 11.70 21.80
N LYS A 224 10.09 11.73 22.93
CA LYS A 224 11.49 11.28 22.98
C LYS A 224 11.66 9.79 22.68
N ARG A 225 10.65 8.96 22.94
CA ARG A 225 10.65 7.53 22.60
C ARG A 225 10.17 7.26 21.18
N ILE A 226 9.30 8.14 20.65
CA ILE A 226 8.75 8.03 19.30
C ILE A 226 9.74 8.56 18.27
N LEU A 227 10.43 9.64 18.57
CA LEU A 227 11.35 10.30 17.64
C LEU A 227 12.39 9.37 16.99
N PRO A 228 13.03 8.42 17.68
CA PRO A 228 13.96 7.48 17.05
C PRO A 228 13.30 6.66 15.92
N ALA A 229 12.06 6.20 16.11
CA ALA A 229 11.34 5.46 15.07
C ALA A 229 11.04 6.34 13.84
N LEU A 230 10.65 7.59 14.06
CA LEU A 230 10.40 8.54 12.97
C LEU A 230 11.70 8.90 12.22
N LEU A 231 12.79 9.10 12.95
CA LEU A 231 14.11 9.34 12.33
C LEU A 231 14.56 8.14 11.49
N ILE A 232 14.41 6.92 12.00
CA ILE A 232 14.71 5.70 11.25
C ILE A 232 13.85 5.64 9.98
N ALA A 233 12.55 5.94 10.06
CA ALA A 233 11.66 5.95 8.91
C ALA A 233 12.15 6.95 7.84
N VAL A 234 12.50 8.16 8.24
CA VAL A 234 13.02 9.20 7.32
C VAL A 234 14.36 8.77 6.72
N LEU A 235 15.31 8.34 7.55
CA LEU A 235 16.65 7.95 7.08
C LEU A 235 16.58 6.74 6.12
N MET A 236 15.78 5.73 6.42
CA MET A 236 15.60 4.58 5.54
C MET A 236 14.92 5.00 4.23
N THR A 237 13.89 5.85 4.29
CA THR A 237 13.21 6.33 3.08
C THR A 237 14.15 7.12 2.18
N LEU A 238 14.92 8.05 2.75
CA LEU A 238 15.90 8.84 2.01
C LEU A 238 17.05 7.96 1.49
N GLY A 239 17.54 7.02 2.30
CA GLY A 239 18.60 6.09 1.91
C GLY A 239 18.19 5.18 0.74
N ILE A 240 16.96 4.72 0.74
CA ILE A 240 16.44 3.87 -0.34
C ILE A 240 16.15 4.71 -1.58
N ARG A 241 15.36 5.78 -1.48
CA ARG A 241 15.01 6.62 -2.64
C ARG A 241 16.18 7.47 -3.18
N GLY A 242 17.22 7.68 -2.40
CA GLY A 242 18.43 8.37 -2.82
C GLY A 242 19.52 7.39 -3.29
N PRO A 243 20.49 7.05 -2.42
CA PRO A 243 21.67 6.27 -2.81
C PRO A 243 21.33 4.92 -3.44
N LEU A 244 20.35 4.16 -2.90
CA LEU A 244 20.01 2.85 -3.44
C LEU A 244 19.42 2.97 -4.86
N TYR A 245 18.47 3.87 -5.08
CA TYR A 245 17.87 4.08 -6.40
C TYR A 245 18.92 4.57 -7.41
N GLN A 246 19.83 5.44 -7.00
CA GLN A 246 20.94 5.89 -7.85
C GLN A 246 21.88 4.73 -8.22
N ALA A 247 22.21 3.86 -7.28
CA ALA A 247 23.09 2.72 -7.51
C ALA A 247 22.51 1.71 -8.52
N PHE A 248 21.19 1.62 -8.61
CA PHE A 248 20.48 0.76 -9.59
C PHE A 248 20.07 1.51 -10.87
N GLY A 249 20.45 2.78 -11.02
CA GLY A 249 20.12 3.58 -12.21
C GLY A 249 18.62 3.79 -12.40
N ILE A 250 17.86 3.87 -11.29
CA ILE A 250 16.41 3.99 -11.34
C ILE A 250 16.02 5.38 -11.81
N GLU A 251 15.35 5.43 -12.95
CA GLU A 251 14.83 6.67 -13.53
C GLU A 251 13.58 7.14 -12.76
N ARG A 252 13.63 8.39 -12.29
CA ARG A 252 12.45 9.01 -11.69
C ARG A 252 11.51 9.44 -12.81
N GLN A 253 10.32 8.87 -12.82
CA GLN A 253 9.30 9.36 -13.74
C GLN A 253 8.75 10.70 -13.26
N ARG A 254 8.72 11.67 -14.18
CA ARG A 254 8.35 13.06 -13.88
C ARG A 254 6.83 13.28 -13.75
N THR A 255 6.01 12.37 -14.26
CA THR A 255 4.57 12.58 -14.44
C THR A 255 3.74 11.47 -13.84
N GLN A 256 3.43 11.62 -12.54
CA GLN A 256 2.34 10.87 -11.91
C GLN A 256 1.01 11.66 -11.97
N LEU A 257 0.98 12.78 -12.66
CA LEU A 257 -0.21 13.60 -12.82
C LEU A 257 -1.32 12.84 -13.52
N ASP A 258 -0.98 11.98 -14.46
CA ASP A 258 -1.93 11.17 -15.22
C ASP A 258 -2.82 10.30 -14.33
N GLU A 259 -2.23 9.68 -13.32
CA GLU A 259 -2.98 8.87 -12.36
C GLU A 259 -3.83 9.74 -11.43
N THR A 260 -3.37 10.96 -11.14
CA THR A 260 -4.11 11.93 -10.32
C THR A 260 -5.34 12.44 -11.07
N PHE A 261 -5.23 12.62 -12.37
CA PHE A 261 -6.32 13.09 -13.22
C PHE A 261 -7.23 11.96 -13.73
N GLY A 262 -6.97 10.71 -13.41
CA GLY A 262 -7.72 9.58 -13.92
C GLY A 262 -9.23 9.72 -13.75
N VAL A 263 -9.73 10.12 -12.57
CA VAL A 263 -11.16 10.27 -12.31
C VAL A 263 -11.78 11.46 -13.08
N PRO A 264 -11.24 12.68 -12.99
CA PRO A 264 -11.75 13.81 -13.81
C PRO A 264 -11.74 13.51 -15.31
N MET A 265 -10.64 12.93 -15.81
CA MET A 265 -10.52 12.61 -17.25
C MET A 265 -11.49 11.53 -17.68
N THR A 266 -11.77 10.53 -16.83
CA THR A 266 -12.81 9.54 -17.09
C THR A 266 -14.20 10.21 -17.24
N ILE A 267 -14.52 11.16 -16.36
CA ILE A 267 -15.78 11.90 -16.40
C ILE A 267 -15.86 12.73 -17.67
N LEU A 268 -14.85 13.54 -17.98
CA LEU A 268 -14.80 14.40 -19.15
C LEU A 268 -14.83 13.57 -20.44
N ALA A 269 -14.09 12.46 -20.53
CA ALA A 269 -14.11 11.58 -21.67
C ALA A 269 -15.49 10.99 -21.93
N ASN A 270 -16.21 10.58 -20.87
CA ASN A 270 -17.59 10.10 -21.01
C ASN A 270 -18.56 11.17 -21.50
N ILE A 271 -18.46 12.39 -20.98
CA ILE A 271 -19.31 13.50 -21.41
C ILE A 271 -19.00 13.85 -22.86
N TYR A 272 -17.71 13.89 -23.23
CA TYR A 272 -17.26 14.22 -24.58
C TYR A 272 -17.70 13.16 -25.61
N ASP A 273 -17.78 11.90 -25.23
CA ASP A 273 -18.31 10.83 -26.07
C ASP A 273 -19.83 10.94 -26.21
N GLN A 274 -20.59 11.06 -25.11
CA GLN A 274 -22.04 10.89 -25.08
C GLN A 274 -22.83 12.18 -25.27
N ALA A 275 -22.31 13.33 -24.82
CA ALA A 275 -22.99 14.63 -24.85
C ALA A 275 -22.00 15.80 -25.03
N PRO A 276 -21.22 15.82 -26.12
CA PRO A 276 -20.18 16.85 -26.34
C PRO A 276 -20.71 18.28 -26.32
N GLU A 277 -21.99 18.45 -26.68
CA GLU A 277 -22.69 19.75 -26.68
C GLU A 277 -22.91 20.32 -25.28
N SER A 278 -22.68 19.55 -24.23
CA SER A 278 -22.78 19.99 -22.84
C SER A 278 -21.47 20.51 -22.29
N LEU A 279 -20.37 20.42 -23.05
CA LEU A 279 -19.06 20.89 -22.67
C LEU A 279 -18.81 22.28 -23.27
N ASP A 280 -18.11 23.13 -22.51
CA ASP A 280 -17.62 24.42 -22.99
C ASP A 280 -16.51 24.23 -24.04
N ASP A 281 -16.41 25.17 -24.99
CA ASP A 281 -15.43 25.10 -26.09
C ASP A 281 -13.99 24.94 -25.60
N GLU A 282 -13.64 25.53 -24.46
CA GLU A 282 -12.31 25.44 -23.84
C GLU A 282 -12.01 24.02 -23.37
N ILE A 283 -13.01 23.31 -22.83
CA ILE A 283 -12.88 21.92 -22.40
C ILE A 283 -12.76 21.00 -23.62
N VAL A 284 -13.51 21.27 -24.67
CA VAL A 284 -13.43 20.52 -25.94
C VAL A 284 -12.04 20.68 -26.55
N GLU A 285 -11.52 21.91 -26.65
CA GLU A 285 -10.16 22.17 -27.14
C GLU A 285 -9.10 21.44 -26.31
N PHE A 286 -9.25 21.45 -24.98
CA PHE A 286 -8.37 20.70 -24.08
C PHE A 286 -8.39 19.20 -24.36
N LEU A 287 -9.57 18.60 -24.54
CA LEU A 287 -9.72 17.19 -24.81
C LEU A 287 -9.17 16.81 -26.20
N GLU A 288 -9.34 17.66 -27.20
CA GLU A 288 -8.78 17.46 -28.54
C GLU A 288 -7.25 17.61 -28.59
N ASP A 289 -6.69 18.43 -27.71
CA ASP A 289 -5.23 18.52 -27.49
C ASP A 289 -4.65 17.23 -26.88
N VAL A 290 -5.45 16.51 -26.08
CA VAL A 290 -5.05 15.23 -25.48
C VAL A 290 -5.13 14.10 -26.51
N ALA A 291 -6.26 13.96 -27.21
CA ALA A 291 -6.47 12.95 -28.24
C ALA A 291 -7.58 13.39 -29.21
N PRO A 292 -7.54 12.97 -30.49
CA PRO A 292 -8.64 13.19 -31.41
C PRO A 292 -9.94 12.55 -30.91
N ARG A 293 -11.09 13.17 -31.26
CA ARG A 293 -12.42 12.68 -30.84
C ARG A 293 -12.68 11.21 -31.17
N SER A 294 -12.15 10.72 -32.30
CA SER A 294 -12.29 9.32 -32.69
C SER A 294 -11.77 8.35 -31.62
N VAL A 295 -10.71 8.74 -30.91
CA VAL A 295 -10.12 7.92 -29.82
C VAL A 295 -11.08 7.81 -28.65
N TYR A 296 -11.76 8.88 -28.30
CA TYR A 296 -12.76 8.87 -27.22
C TYR A 296 -13.96 7.99 -27.58
N VAL A 297 -14.42 8.02 -28.82
CA VAL A 297 -15.53 7.20 -29.31
C VAL A 297 -15.15 5.71 -29.39
N GLU A 298 -13.94 5.40 -29.87
CA GLU A 298 -13.50 4.01 -30.08
C GLU A 298 -13.00 3.33 -28.80
N HIS A 299 -12.39 4.08 -27.90
CA HIS A 299 -11.70 3.52 -26.71
C HIS A 299 -12.38 3.84 -25.37
N ASN A 300 -13.47 4.61 -25.36
CA ASN A 300 -14.22 4.90 -24.15
C ASN A 300 -15.22 3.79 -23.81
N SER A 301 -14.77 2.56 -23.84
CA SER A 301 -15.65 1.37 -23.80
C SER A 301 -16.36 1.15 -22.46
N VAL A 302 -16.01 1.82 -21.38
CA VAL A 302 -16.67 1.69 -20.06
C VAL A 302 -16.33 2.89 -19.16
N GLY A 303 -15.94 4.02 -19.75
CA GLY A 303 -15.48 5.15 -18.96
C GLY A 303 -14.16 4.89 -18.26
N ASP A 304 -13.30 4.08 -18.85
CA ASP A 304 -11.95 3.83 -18.34
C ASP A 304 -10.94 4.72 -19.07
N TRP A 305 -10.45 5.75 -18.37
CA TRP A 305 -9.40 6.62 -18.86
C TRP A 305 -8.12 5.87 -19.28
N ASN A 306 -7.89 4.68 -18.75
CA ASN A 306 -6.70 3.92 -19.11
C ASN A 306 -6.63 3.58 -20.59
N ASP A 307 -7.74 3.23 -21.22
CA ASP A 307 -7.76 2.90 -22.65
C ASP A 307 -7.40 4.13 -23.48
N ILE A 308 -7.96 5.30 -23.17
CA ILE A 308 -7.64 6.56 -23.84
C ILE A 308 -6.20 7.01 -23.55
N LYS A 309 -5.76 6.94 -22.30
CA LYS A 309 -4.41 7.30 -21.87
C LYS A 309 -3.32 6.51 -22.62
N TRP A 310 -3.52 5.22 -22.76
CA TRP A 310 -2.55 4.37 -23.46
C TRP A 310 -2.54 4.61 -24.97
N TYR A 311 -3.68 4.96 -25.56
CA TYR A 311 -3.77 5.33 -26.99
C TYR A 311 -3.20 6.72 -27.26
N ALA A 312 -3.54 7.71 -26.45
CA ALA A 312 -3.05 9.09 -26.56
C ALA A 312 -1.51 9.17 -26.43
N GLY A 313 -0.90 8.19 -25.76
CA GLY A 313 0.56 8.07 -25.69
C GLY A 313 1.22 9.31 -25.09
N THR A 314 2.30 9.78 -25.76
CA THR A 314 3.15 10.85 -25.24
C THR A 314 2.58 12.27 -25.41
N ILE A 315 1.49 12.48 -26.15
CA ILE A 315 0.96 13.81 -26.45
C ILE A 315 0.50 14.53 -25.19
N TYR A 316 -0.24 13.83 -24.35
CA TYR A 316 -0.72 14.34 -23.07
C TYR A 316 0.42 14.65 -22.09
N PHE A 317 1.44 13.80 -22.06
CA PHE A 317 2.56 13.91 -21.12
C PHE A 317 3.60 14.96 -21.47
N ASN A 318 3.58 15.47 -22.69
CA ASN A 318 4.50 16.51 -23.16
C ASN A 318 4.02 17.94 -22.88
N LYS A 319 2.74 18.14 -22.56
CA LYS A 319 2.20 19.45 -22.18
C LYS A 319 2.03 19.52 -20.66
N PRO A 320 2.70 20.44 -19.94
CA PRO A 320 2.53 20.61 -18.50
C PRO A 320 1.23 21.36 -18.21
N TYR A 321 0.11 20.67 -18.14
CA TYR A 321 -1.12 21.24 -17.63
C TYR A 321 -1.02 21.45 -16.11
N THR A 322 -1.45 22.60 -15.64
CA THR A 322 -1.56 22.89 -14.22
C THR A 322 -2.84 22.28 -13.65
N LEU A 323 -2.85 22.01 -12.34
CA LEU A 323 -4.07 21.56 -11.64
C LEU A 323 -5.25 22.53 -11.87
N LEU A 324 -4.99 23.83 -11.97
CA LEU A 324 -6.00 24.85 -12.24
C LEU A 324 -6.58 24.74 -13.65
N GLN A 325 -5.83 24.31 -14.65
CA GLN A 325 -6.34 24.10 -16.01
C GLN A 325 -7.22 22.87 -16.15
N VAL A 326 -7.11 21.91 -15.25
CA VAL A 326 -7.90 20.67 -15.26
C VAL A 326 -9.11 20.74 -14.32
N TYR A 327 -9.04 21.54 -13.26
CA TYR A 327 -10.08 21.65 -12.23
C TYR A 327 -10.75 23.05 -12.17
N GLY A 328 -10.26 24.04 -12.92
CA GLY A 328 -10.83 25.38 -13.01
C GLY A 328 -11.99 25.43 -13.95
#